data_b28316c6f8ad488cae9e505b7ceae7c7
#
_entry.id   b28316c6f8ad488cae9e505b7ceae7c7
#
_cell.length_a   1.000
_cell.length_b   1.000
_cell.length_c   1.000
_cell.angle_alpha   90.00
_cell.angle_beta   90.00
_cell.angle_gamma   90.00
#
_symmetry.space_group_name_H-M   'P 1'
#
loop_
_entity.id
_entity.type
_entity.pdbx_description
1 polymer ?
#
loop_
_entity_poly.entity_id
_entity_poly.type
_entity_poly.pdbx_seq_one_letter_code
_entity_poly.pdbx_strand_id
1 'polypeptide(L)'
;MLKRFYFAAILTVVLSACTISYKFNGAALDYNIYKTINIGNFPIRAAMVYAPLQPMFENKIADTFTKQTRLQIVDSSNTNLSLEGEITGYELTPQAVTEDAYASQTRLTITVRVKYTDHINASGSVEQTF
;
A
#
# COMPACT_ATOMS: atom_id res chain seq x y z
N MET A 1 -30.19 33.54 -31.76
CA MET A 1 -30.32 33.23 -30.31
C MET A 1 -30.37 31.75 -30.04
N LEU A 2 -31.05 30.93 -30.80
CA LEU A 2 -31.16 29.47 -30.58
C LEU A 2 -29.81 28.71 -30.59
N LYS A 3 -28.89 29.03 -31.52
CA LYS A 3 -27.56 28.39 -31.59
C LYS A 3 -26.69 28.63 -30.35
N ARG A 4 -26.80 29.77 -29.70
CA ARG A 4 -26.09 30.09 -28.46
C ARG A 4 -26.63 29.30 -27.27
N PHE A 5 -27.93 29.02 -27.25
CA PHE A 5 -28.55 28.17 -26.23
C PHE A 5 -28.13 26.72 -26.34
N TYR A 6 -28.01 26.17 -27.56
CA TYR A 6 -27.53 24.80 -27.78
C TYR A 6 -26.06 24.65 -27.38
N PHE A 7 -25.23 25.67 -27.63
CA PHE A 7 -23.82 25.64 -27.26
C PHE A 7 -23.64 25.67 -25.74
N ALA A 8 -24.43 26.46 -25.02
CA ALA A 8 -24.43 26.49 -23.57
C ALA A 8 -24.95 25.18 -22.95
N ALA A 9 -25.97 24.55 -23.53
CA ALA A 9 -26.51 23.28 -23.05
C ALA A 9 -25.53 22.12 -23.26
N ILE A 10 -24.78 22.10 -24.37
CA ILE A 10 -23.73 21.08 -24.62
C ILE A 10 -22.55 21.26 -23.66
N LEU A 11 -22.18 22.49 -23.37
CA LEU A 11 -21.07 22.79 -22.45
C LEU A 11 -21.38 22.37 -21.00
N THR A 12 -22.61 22.48 -20.55
CA THR A 12 -23.04 22.03 -19.21
C THR A 12 -23.06 20.49 -19.09
N VAL A 13 -23.37 19.76 -20.15
CA VAL A 13 -23.36 18.29 -20.16
C VAL A 13 -21.91 17.73 -20.10
N VAL A 14 -20.96 18.42 -20.74
CA VAL A 14 -19.55 17.99 -20.73
C VAL A 14 -18.86 18.20 -19.36
N LEU A 15 -19.30 19.19 -18.58
CA LEU A 15 -18.75 19.44 -17.24
C LEU A 15 -19.22 18.45 -16.18
N SER A 16 -20.31 17.69 -16.41
CA SER A 16 -20.81 16.70 -15.46
C SER A 16 -20.18 15.30 -15.62
N ALA A 17 -19.31 15.09 -16.63
CA ALA A 17 -18.72 13.79 -16.94
C ALA A 17 -17.42 13.47 -16.19
N CYS A 18 -16.91 14.37 -15.35
CA CYS A 18 -15.69 14.14 -14.58
C CYS A 18 -15.97 13.83 -13.11
N THR A 19 -16.78 12.82 -12.83
CA THR A 19 -16.70 12.15 -11.54
C THR A 19 -15.63 11.08 -11.62
N ILE A 20 -14.37 11.49 -11.41
CA ILE A 20 -13.31 10.54 -11.12
C ILE A 20 -13.61 9.95 -9.75
N SER A 21 -14.35 8.87 -9.74
CA SER A 21 -14.51 8.06 -8.54
C SER A 21 -13.17 7.34 -8.31
N TYR A 22 -12.27 7.95 -7.56
CA TYR A 22 -11.21 7.23 -6.88
C TYR A 22 -11.87 6.30 -5.86
N LYS A 23 -12.30 5.15 -6.31
CA LYS A 23 -12.46 4.01 -5.41
C LYS A 23 -11.07 3.57 -5.00
N PHE A 24 -10.47 4.30 -4.07
CA PHE A 24 -9.56 3.69 -3.14
C PHE A 24 -10.35 2.53 -2.53
N ASN A 25 -9.88 1.32 -2.67
CA ASN A 25 -10.37 0.13 -1.98
C ASN A 25 -10.03 0.20 -0.48
N GLY A 26 -10.11 1.38 0.11
CA GLY A 26 -10.12 1.66 1.52
C GLY A 26 -11.56 1.66 1.95
N ALA A 27 -12.13 0.50 2.23
CA ALA A 27 -13.24 0.44 3.16
C ALA A 27 -12.75 1.19 4.40
N ALA A 28 -13.39 2.32 4.71
CA ALA A 28 -13.08 3.06 5.92
C ALA A 28 -13.28 2.07 7.07
N LEU A 29 -12.20 1.69 7.75
CA LEU A 29 -12.25 0.79 8.90
C LEU A 29 -13.16 1.43 9.95
N ASP A 30 -14.19 0.71 10.36
CA ASP A 30 -15.00 1.15 11.50
C ASP A 30 -14.22 0.89 12.79
N TYR A 31 -13.59 1.92 13.33
CA TYR A 31 -12.80 1.85 14.57
C TYR A 31 -13.63 1.53 15.83
N ASN A 32 -14.96 1.47 15.74
CA ASN A 32 -15.80 0.95 16.83
C ASN A 32 -15.71 -0.58 16.91
N ILE A 33 -15.51 -1.23 15.76
CA ILE A 33 -15.44 -2.69 15.60
C ILE A 33 -13.99 -3.13 15.58
N TYR A 34 -13.15 -2.49 14.75
CA TYR A 34 -11.74 -2.82 14.54
C TYR A 34 -10.87 -1.98 15.47
N LYS A 35 -10.33 -2.59 16.49
CA LYS A 35 -9.52 -1.91 17.52
C LYS A 35 -8.07 -2.38 17.55
N THR A 36 -7.82 -3.63 17.20
CA THR A 36 -6.53 -4.28 17.35
C THR A 36 -6.02 -4.88 16.06
N ILE A 37 -4.71 -4.78 15.87
CA ILE A 37 -3.99 -5.43 14.77
C ILE A 37 -2.75 -6.14 15.31
N ASN A 38 -2.52 -7.35 14.83
CA ASN A 38 -1.24 -8.04 14.98
C ASN A 38 -0.40 -7.78 13.72
N ILE A 39 0.83 -7.34 13.89
CA ILE A 39 1.81 -7.21 12.82
C ILE A 39 2.83 -8.34 13.02
N GLY A 40 2.73 -9.35 12.18
CA GLY A 40 3.63 -10.49 12.16
C GLY A 40 5.01 -10.15 11.59
N ASN A 41 5.87 -11.15 11.55
CA ASN A 41 7.21 -11.03 11.00
C ASN A 41 7.18 -11.01 9.48
N PHE A 42 8.18 -10.33 8.89
CA PHE A 42 8.42 -10.28 7.45
C PHE A 42 9.79 -10.89 7.11
N PRO A 43 9.92 -12.23 7.18
CA PRO A 43 11.19 -12.89 6.89
C PRO A 43 11.66 -12.63 5.46
N ILE A 44 12.98 -12.53 5.27
CA ILE A 44 13.59 -12.40 3.96
C ILE A 44 13.72 -13.79 3.33
N ARG A 45 13.04 -14.00 2.20
CA ARG A 45 13.10 -15.20 1.35
C ARG A 45 13.80 -14.95 0.02
N ALA A 46 14.29 -13.73 -0.20
CA ALA A 46 15.03 -13.37 -1.39
C ALA A 46 16.38 -14.11 -1.46
N ALA A 47 16.87 -14.35 -2.67
CA ALA A 47 18.18 -15.00 -2.90
C ALA A 47 19.34 -14.16 -2.33
N MET A 48 19.23 -12.84 -2.40
CA MET A 48 20.16 -11.91 -1.76
C MET A 48 19.55 -11.41 -0.45
N VAL A 49 20.31 -11.47 0.63
CA VAL A 49 19.85 -11.11 1.97
C VAL A 49 20.66 -9.91 2.49
N TYR A 50 19.93 -8.86 2.85
CA TYR A 50 20.45 -7.74 3.62
C TYR A 50 19.80 -7.80 5.02
N ALA A 51 20.50 -8.37 5.97
CA ALA A 51 19.95 -8.69 7.30
C ALA A 51 19.27 -7.51 8.03
N PRO A 52 19.76 -6.25 7.95
CA PRO A 52 19.08 -5.12 8.58
C PRO A 52 17.74 -4.74 7.95
N LEU A 53 17.43 -5.21 6.74
CA LEU A 53 16.20 -4.85 6.01
C LEU A 53 14.95 -5.28 6.77
N GLN A 54 14.93 -6.50 7.31
CA GLN A 54 13.76 -7.03 8.01
C GLN A 54 13.35 -6.16 9.20
N PRO A 55 14.19 -5.89 10.20
CA PRO A 55 13.78 -5.08 11.34
C PRO A 55 13.48 -3.62 10.96
N MET A 56 14.16 -3.07 9.97
CA MET A 56 13.86 -1.72 9.46
C MET A 56 12.47 -1.67 8.81
N PHE A 57 12.10 -2.68 8.05
CA PHE A 57 10.82 -2.78 7.38
C PHE A 57 9.68 -2.97 8.39
N GLU A 58 9.82 -3.91 9.33
CA GLU A 58 8.86 -4.19 10.40
C GLU A 58 8.61 -2.95 11.27
N ASN A 59 9.67 -2.27 11.70
CA ASN A 59 9.57 -1.03 12.47
C ASN A 59 8.86 0.08 11.67
N LYS A 60 9.15 0.18 10.37
CA LYS A 60 8.51 1.18 9.51
C LYS A 60 7.01 0.93 9.32
N ILE A 61 6.62 -0.33 9.17
CA ILE A 61 5.20 -0.72 9.12
C ILE A 61 4.50 -0.37 10.42
N ALA A 62 5.05 -0.80 11.57
CA ALA A 62 4.48 -0.52 12.88
C ALA A 62 4.31 0.98 13.14
N ASP A 63 5.34 1.77 12.82
CA ASP A 63 5.31 3.24 12.93
C ASP A 63 4.24 3.86 12.03
N THR A 64 4.10 3.35 10.81
CA THR A 64 3.08 3.82 9.86
C THR A 64 1.67 3.54 10.36
N PHE A 65 1.41 2.32 10.82
CA PHE A 65 0.10 1.97 11.39
C PHE A 65 -0.23 2.79 12.64
N THR A 66 0.73 2.99 13.52
CA THR A 66 0.56 3.81 14.73
C THR A 66 0.22 5.26 14.41
N LYS A 67 0.85 5.84 13.37
CA LYS A 67 0.66 7.25 12.99
C LYS A 67 -0.57 7.49 12.13
N GLN A 68 -0.93 6.52 11.29
CA GLN A 68 -1.98 6.70 10.27
C GLN A 68 -3.32 6.04 10.63
N THR A 69 -3.35 5.20 11.66
CA THR A 69 -4.56 4.52 12.09
C THR A 69 -4.81 4.71 13.60
N ARG A 70 -6.00 4.34 14.05
CA ARG A 70 -6.36 4.29 15.47
C ARG A 70 -6.27 2.87 16.04
N LEU A 71 -5.68 1.94 15.29
CA LEU A 71 -5.52 0.56 15.70
C LEU A 71 -4.43 0.44 16.76
N GLN A 72 -4.67 -0.40 17.76
CA GLN A 72 -3.66 -0.80 18.73
C GLN A 72 -2.89 -1.99 18.19
N ILE A 73 -1.56 -1.86 18.10
CA ILE A 73 -0.70 -2.97 17.72
C ILE A 73 -0.55 -3.88 18.93
N VAL A 74 -0.92 -5.14 18.79
CA VAL A 74 -0.87 -6.15 19.87
C VAL A 74 -0.20 -7.40 19.32
N ASP A 75 0.80 -7.90 20.05
CA ASP A 75 1.45 -9.17 19.75
C ASP A 75 0.62 -10.32 20.34
N SER A 76 -0.47 -10.65 19.66
CA SER A 76 -1.39 -11.71 20.06
C SER A 76 -2.10 -12.26 18.82
N SER A 77 -2.44 -13.53 18.85
CA SER A 77 -3.25 -14.17 17.80
C SER A 77 -4.75 -13.80 17.88
N ASN A 78 -5.20 -13.26 19.02
CA ASN A 78 -6.59 -12.87 19.21
C ASN A 78 -6.80 -11.37 18.95
N THR A 79 -6.57 -10.96 17.71
CA THR A 79 -6.76 -9.58 17.25
C THR A 79 -7.86 -9.52 16.19
N ASN A 80 -8.40 -8.31 15.96
CA ASN A 80 -9.40 -8.11 14.93
C ASN A 80 -8.80 -8.27 13.52
N LEU A 81 -7.55 -7.84 13.38
CA LEU A 81 -6.81 -7.83 12.12
C LEU A 81 -5.44 -8.46 12.32
N SER A 82 -4.91 -9.08 11.28
CA SER A 82 -3.50 -9.48 11.22
C SER A 82 -2.87 -9.11 9.89
N LEU A 83 -1.62 -8.70 9.95
CA LEU A 83 -0.78 -8.38 8.80
C LEU A 83 0.48 -9.22 8.89
N GLU A 84 0.67 -10.09 7.93
CA GLU A 84 1.83 -10.97 7.81
C GLU A 84 2.42 -10.85 6.40
N GLY A 85 3.66 -11.26 6.22
CA GLY A 85 4.22 -11.27 4.89
C GLY A 85 5.63 -11.82 4.83
N GLU A 86 6.23 -11.68 3.67
CA GLU A 86 7.61 -12.07 3.42
C GLU A 86 8.24 -11.17 2.36
N ILE A 87 9.54 -10.93 2.48
CA ILE A 87 10.33 -10.20 1.49
C ILE A 87 10.87 -11.23 0.50
N THR A 88 10.29 -11.28 -0.71
CA THR A 88 10.57 -12.30 -1.71
C THR A 88 11.61 -11.86 -2.74
N GLY A 89 11.86 -10.56 -2.89
CA GLY A 89 12.83 -10.02 -3.84
C GLY A 89 13.68 -8.92 -3.25
N TYR A 90 14.98 -8.93 -3.61
CA TYR A 90 15.95 -7.87 -3.33
C TYR A 90 16.91 -7.82 -4.50
N GLU A 91 16.74 -6.83 -5.37
CA GLU A 91 17.49 -6.70 -6.62
C GLU A 91 18.14 -5.33 -6.73
N LEU A 92 19.41 -5.34 -7.13
CA LEU A 92 20.19 -4.15 -7.42
C LEU A 92 20.43 -4.09 -8.93
N THR A 93 19.82 -3.12 -9.61
CA THR A 93 20.00 -2.93 -11.06
C THR A 93 20.74 -1.65 -11.33
N PRO A 94 21.96 -1.72 -11.94
CA PRO A 94 22.65 -0.52 -12.39
C PRO A 94 21.80 0.23 -13.41
N GLN A 95 21.68 1.54 -13.24
CA GLN A 95 21.03 2.39 -14.23
C GLN A 95 22.08 2.88 -15.24
N ALA A 96 21.69 2.94 -16.52
CA ALA A 96 22.59 3.48 -17.55
C ALA A 96 22.91 4.94 -17.24
N VAL A 97 24.19 5.29 -17.31
CA VAL A 97 24.70 6.65 -17.16
C VAL A 97 24.45 7.36 -18.49
N THR A 98 23.72 8.45 -18.49
CA THR A 98 23.75 9.41 -19.61
C THR A 98 25.09 10.14 -19.63
N GLU A 99 25.58 10.53 -20.80
CA GLU A 99 26.93 11.05 -21.03
C GLU A 99 27.37 12.21 -20.13
N ASP A 100 26.42 12.86 -19.46
CA ASP A 100 26.66 14.00 -18.55
C ASP A 100 26.60 13.65 -17.05
N ALA A 101 26.40 12.38 -16.67
CA ALA A 101 26.24 12.01 -15.26
C ALA A 101 27.51 11.35 -14.70
N TYR A 102 28.23 12.07 -13.86
CA TYR A 102 29.42 11.60 -13.12
C TYR A 102 29.14 10.55 -12.04
N ALA A 103 27.88 10.18 -11.80
CA ALA A 103 27.52 9.20 -10.78
C ALA A 103 26.68 8.07 -11.41
N SER A 104 27.17 6.84 -11.28
CA SER A 104 26.38 5.66 -11.57
C SER A 104 25.27 5.51 -10.52
N GLN A 105 24.02 5.50 -10.96
CA GLN A 105 22.88 5.24 -10.09
C GLN A 105 22.57 3.75 -10.06
N THR A 106 22.20 3.24 -8.91
CA THR A 106 21.73 1.87 -8.75
C THR A 106 20.27 1.91 -8.26
N ARG A 107 19.41 1.19 -8.95
CA ARG A 107 18.03 1.00 -8.52
C ARG A 107 17.97 -0.21 -7.60
N LEU A 108 17.44 0.00 -6.41
CA LEU A 108 17.07 -1.09 -5.51
C LEU A 108 15.58 -1.40 -5.72
N THR A 109 15.28 -2.67 -6.02
CA THR A 109 13.91 -3.19 -6.08
C THR A 109 13.72 -4.19 -4.96
N ILE A 110 12.73 -3.95 -4.12
CA ILE A 110 12.34 -4.86 -3.04
C ILE A 110 10.92 -5.36 -3.37
N THR A 111 10.76 -6.68 -3.38
CA THR A 111 9.45 -7.31 -3.60
C THR A 111 8.96 -7.88 -2.27
N VAL A 112 7.74 -7.53 -1.91
CA VAL A 112 7.12 -7.97 -0.65
C VAL A 112 5.79 -8.61 -0.93
N ARG A 113 5.59 -9.83 -0.43
CA ARG A 113 4.27 -10.47 -0.39
C ARG A 113 3.64 -10.16 0.96
N VAL A 114 2.41 -9.66 0.94
CA VAL A 114 1.68 -9.26 2.13
C VAL A 114 0.37 -10.04 2.19
N LYS A 115 0.07 -10.59 3.35
CA LYS A 115 -1.21 -11.21 3.67
C LYS A 115 -1.88 -10.42 4.78
N TYR A 116 -2.99 -9.81 4.44
CA TYR A 116 -3.88 -9.15 5.39
C TYR A 116 -5.06 -10.06 5.69
N THR A 117 -5.31 -10.32 6.96
CA THR A 117 -6.42 -11.17 7.39
C THR A 117 -7.35 -10.36 8.28
N ASP A 118 -8.62 -10.36 7.91
CA ASP A 118 -9.70 -9.82 8.71
C ASP A 118 -10.38 -10.98 9.46
N HIS A 119 -10.25 -10.99 10.79
CA HIS A 119 -10.79 -12.03 11.65
C HIS A 119 -12.27 -11.83 11.98
N ILE A 120 -12.82 -10.66 11.67
CA ILE A 120 -14.25 -10.35 11.87
C ILE A 120 -15.03 -10.63 10.58
N ASN A 121 -14.47 -10.21 9.44
CA ASN A 121 -15.09 -10.38 8.13
C ASN A 121 -14.11 -11.03 7.14
N ALA A 122 -14.22 -12.33 6.97
CA ALA A 122 -13.29 -13.11 6.13
C ALA A 122 -13.22 -12.62 4.66
N SER A 123 -14.28 -11.99 4.14
CA SER A 123 -14.27 -11.43 2.79
C SER A 123 -13.40 -10.16 2.65
N GLY A 124 -12.97 -9.58 3.77
CA GLY A 124 -12.02 -8.45 3.81
C GLY A 124 -10.56 -8.88 3.72
N SER A 125 -10.27 -10.18 3.80
CA SER A 125 -8.89 -10.70 3.74
C SER A 125 -8.32 -10.60 2.34
N VAL A 126 -7.06 -10.16 2.23
CA VAL A 126 -6.38 -9.93 0.94
C VAL A 126 -4.92 -10.42 1.03
N GLU A 127 -4.48 -11.07 -0.03
CA GLU A 127 -3.06 -11.39 -0.23
C GLU A 127 -2.58 -10.71 -1.50
N GLN A 128 -1.49 -9.96 -1.43
CA GLN A 128 -0.96 -9.18 -2.54
C GLN A 128 0.56 -9.10 -2.51
N THR A 129 1.15 -9.05 -3.70
CA THR A 129 2.59 -8.82 -3.90
C THR A 129 2.81 -7.42 -4.47
N PHE A 130 3.75 -6.70 -3.88
CA PHE A 130 4.15 -5.35 -4.25
C PHE A 130 5.58 -5.31 -4.75
#